data_2f50d37828fa08c0244ae66dce2b05f3
#
_entry.id   2f50d37828fa08c0244ae66dce2b05f3
#
_cell.length_a   1.000
_cell.length_b   1.000
_cell.length_c   1.000
_cell.angle_alpha   90.00
_cell.angle_beta   90.00
_cell.angle_gamma   90.00
#
_symmetry.space_group_name_H-M   'P 1'
#
loop_
_entity.id
_entity.type
_entity.pdbx_description
1 polymer ?
#
loop_
_entity_poly.entity_id
_entity_poly.type
_entity_poly.pdbx_seq_one_letter_code
_entity_poly.pdbx_strand_id
1 'polypeptide(L)'
;MRSDAVKSGPERAPHRSLWKAMGLTNEELTRPLIGVVSAKSECVPGHAHLDAVAQAVKDGVRMAGGVPVEFPSIGVCDGIAMGHVGMKYSLASRELIADSCESMAIAHGFDGMVFIPNCDKIVPGMLMAAARLNLPAIFVSGGPMLAGSLHGRALDLNSVFEAVGAYKAGKLDDDGLDEIESAACPGCGSCSGMFTANSMNCLTEALGMGLPGNGTIPAVSGARLRLAKQAGMRAVEMVREGLTPDRILTPAAFRNALALDMALGCSTNSALHLPAIAHEAGVPFDLTMINELSARVPNLCHLAPAGAHHVQDLHEAGGVMAVLREISPLGVLDGEAMTCTGKTLAACYAGAQNHNPQVIRPLSEPYSPTGGLMVLRGNLAPRGAIVKRSAVAPEMLVHEGPARVFDSEDAAIAAIYAGAIRPGDVVVIRYEGPKGGPGMREMLSPTSAICGMELDKEVALITDGRFSGATRGAAIGHVSPEAASGGLIGLVEEGDRIAIDIPAGRLELRVDEATLAARRERWVCPPPNVTRGYLARYARMVSSADEGAILK
;
A
#
# COMPACT_ATOMS: atom_id res chain seq x y z
N MET A 1 -24.15 -24.20 7.28
CA MET A 1 -22.77 -23.65 7.34
C MET A 1 -21.98 -24.23 6.17
N ARG A 2 -21.03 -23.46 5.62
CA ARG A 2 -20.15 -23.97 4.55
C ARG A 2 -19.28 -25.11 5.04
N SER A 3 -18.83 -25.02 6.30
CA SER A 3 -18.05 -26.06 6.96
C SER A 3 -18.76 -27.42 7.11
N ASP A 4 -20.08 -27.48 6.86
CA ASP A 4 -20.79 -28.75 6.83
C ASP A 4 -20.24 -29.71 5.77
N ALA A 5 -19.65 -29.18 4.68
CA ALA A 5 -18.97 -29.97 3.67
C ALA A 5 -17.80 -30.81 4.21
N VAL A 6 -17.21 -30.44 5.36
CA VAL A 6 -16.04 -31.10 5.98
C VAL A 6 -16.34 -31.65 7.37
N LYS A 7 -17.56 -31.54 7.88
CA LYS A 7 -17.88 -31.98 9.26
C LYS A 7 -19.26 -32.63 9.45
N SER A 8 -20.23 -32.45 8.54
CA SER A 8 -21.59 -32.94 8.74
C SER A 8 -21.88 -34.23 7.97
N GLY A 9 -22.74 -35.11 8.55
CA GLY A 9 -23.12 -36.39 7.98
C GLY A 9 -22.13 -37.54 8.19
N PRO A 10 -22.58 -38.79 8.02
CA PRO A 10 -21.74 -39.98 8.22
C PRO A 10 -20.57 -40.06 7.23
N GLU A 11 -20.74 -39.59 5.99
CA GLU A 11 -19.69 -39.58 4.95
C GLU A 11 -18.51 -38.68 5.31
N ARG A 12 -18.69 -37.77 6.28
CA ARG A 12 -17.65 -36.87 6.79
C ARG A 12 -16.95 -37.39 8.04
N ALA A 13 -17.19 -38.64 8.44
CA ALA A 13 -16.48 -39.25 9.54
C ALA A 13 -14.94 -39.26 9.36
N PRO A 14 -14.37 -39.55 8.18
CA PRO A 14 -12.92 -39.40 7.96
C PRO A 14 -12.40 -37.98 8.19
N HIS A 15 -13.12 -36.95 7.72
CA HIS A 15 -12.78 -35.54 7.91
C HIS A 15 -12.81 -35.17 9.41
N ARG A 16 -13.87 -35.56 10.13
CA ARG A 16 -13.97 -35.33 11.58
C ARG A 16 -12.87 -36.04 12.35
N SER A 17 -12.43 -37.21 11.89
CA SER A 17 -11.30 -37.91 12.50
C SER A 17 -10.02 -37.08 12.46
N LEU A 18 -9.78 -36.38 11.33
CA LEU A 18 -8.63 -35.48 11.18
C LEU A 18 -8.78 -34.22 12.04
N TRP A 19 -9.99 -33.62 12.10
CA TRP A 19 -10.26 -32.50 13.00
C TRP A 19 -10.06 -32.89 14.47
N LYS A 20 -10.49 -34.09 14.88
CA LYS A 20 -10.27 -34.63 16.23
C LYS A 20 -8.79 -34.90 16.52
N ALA A 21 -8.00 -35.33 15.53
CA ALA A 21 -6.55 -35.46 15.66
C ALA A 21 -5.84 -34.16 16.00
N MET A 22 -6.45 -33.01 15.60
CA MET A 22 -5.99 -31.65 15.97
C MET A 22 -6.63 -31.15 17.28
N GLY A 23 -7.38 -31.99 18.00
CA GLY A 23 -7.94 -31.71 19.32
C GLY A 23 -9.35 -31.13 19.32
N LEU A 24 -10.07 -31.04 18.18
CA LEU A 24 -11.44 -30.57 18.16
C LEU A 24 -12.40 -31.58 18.81
N THR A 25 -13.28 -31.07 19.67
CA THR A 25 -14.33 -31.87 20.32
C THR A 25 -15.57 -32.02 19.43
N ASN A 26 -16.49 -32.89 19.82
CA ASN A 26 -17.77 -33.02 19.12
C ASN A 26 -18.60 -31.73 19.17
N GLU A 27 -18.56 -31.02 20.29
CA GLU A 27 -19.23 -29.75 20.52
C GLU A 27 -18.68 -28.65 19.60
N GLU A 28 -17.35 -28.58 19.44
CA GLU A 28 -16.71 -27.63 18.55
C GLU A 28 -17.06 -27.89 17.09
N LEU A 29 -17.18 -29.15 16.69
CA LEU A 29 -17.58 -29.54 15.33
C LEU A 29 -19.02 -29.13 14.97
N THR A 30 -19.84 -28.73 15.95
CA THR A 30 -21.19 -28.15 15.67
C THR A 30 -21.15 -26.64 15.41
N ARG A 31 -20.04 -25.98 15.69
CA ARG A 31 -19.89 -24.52 15.63
C ARG A 31 -19.30 -24.07 14.29
N PRO A 32 -19.42 -22.78 13.92
CA PRO A 32 -18.77 -22.26 12.73
C PRO A 32 -17.24 -22.35 12.83
N LEU A 33 -16.59 -22.78 11.76
CA LEU A 33 -15.13 -22.79 11.60
C LEU A 33 -14.68 -21.45 11.03
N ILE A 34 -13.85 -20.73 11.77
CA ILE A 34 -13.30 -19.44 11.37
C ILE A 34 -11.83 -19.61 11.02
N GLY A 35 -11.49 -19.40 9.74
CA GLY A 35 -10.10 -19.35 9.31
C GLY A 35 -9.42 -18.09 9.84
N VAL A 36 -8.30 -18.25 10.54
CA VAL A 36 -7.46 -17.14 11.01
C VAL A 36 -6.15 -17.19 10.23
N VAL A 37 -6.02 -16.33 9.24
CA VAL A 37 -4.79 -16.27 8.45
C VAL A 37 -3.86 -15.20 9.00
N SER A 38 -2.68 -15.61 9.45
CA SER A 38 -1.67 -14.72 10.03
C SER A 38 -0.41 -14.69 9.16
N ALA A 39 0.06 -13.49 8.86
CA ALA A 39 1.34 -13.29 8.18
C ALA A 39 2.53 -13.19 9.16
N LYS A 40 2.45 -13.78 10.34
CA LYS A 40 3.54 -13.81 11.34
C LYS A 40 4.83 -14.27 10.69
N SER A 41 5.88 -13.50 10.88
CA SER A 41 7.21 -13.78 10.32
C SER A 41 8.29 -13.09 11.15
N GLU A 42 9.43 -13.72 11.29
CA GLU A 42 10.64 -13.14 11.88
C GLU A 42 11.49 -12.35 10.87
N CYS A 43 11.14 -12.46 9.57
CA CYS A 43 11.80 -11.73 8.48
C CYS A 43 11.21 -10.32 8.27
N VAL A 44 10.12 -9.97 8.96
CA VAL A 44 9.39 -8.71 8.75
C VAL A 44 9.13 -8.06 10.11
N PRO A 45 9.77 -6.93 10.45
CA PRO A 45 9.56 -6.25 11.74
C PRO A 45 8.10 -5.96 12.03
N GLY A 46 7.33 -5.58 11.00
CA GLY A 46 5.89 -5.37 11.11
C GLY A 46 5.07 -6.61 11.45
N HIS A 47 5.64 -7.80 11.36
CA HIS A 47 4.95 -9.07 11.54
C HIS A 47 5.48 -9.90 12.72
N ALA A 48 6.56 -9.47 13.37
CA ALA A 48 7.23 -10.24 14.41
C ALA A 48 6.31 -10.56 15.62
N HIS A 49 5.33 -9.69 15.89
CA HIS A 49 4.39 -9.78 17.03
C HIS A 49 3.00 -10.31 16.65
N LEU A 50 2.77 -10.71 15.40
CA LEU A 50 1.42 -11.09 14.94
C LEU A 50 0.90 -12.38 15.58
N ASP A 51 1.74 -13.19 16.19
CA ASP A 51 1.33 -14.33 17.01
C ASP A 51 0.46 -13.91 18.22
N ALA A 52 0.83 -12.82 18.90
CA ALA A 52 0.03 -12.27 19.98
C ALA A 52 -1.33 -11.71 19.48
N VAL A 53 -1.33 -11.07 18.31
CA VAL A 53 -2.56 -10.59 17.66
C VAL A 53 -3.45 -11.77 17.25
N ALA A 54 -2.88 -12.81 16.62
CA ALA A 54 -3.60 -14.02 16.22
C ALA A 54 -4.21 -14.74 17.43
N GLN A 55 -3.46 -14.85 18.53
CA GLN A 55 -3.99 -15.44 19.75
C GLN A 55 -5.17 -14.64 20.30
N ALA A 56 -5.08 -13.30 20.32
CA ALA A 56 -6.19 -12.44 20.75
C ALA A 56 -7.43 -12.59 19.85
N VAL A 57 -7.25 -12.69 18.53
CA VAL A 57 -8.34 -13.01 17.58
C VAL A 57 -8.99 -14.35 17.92
N LYS A 58 -8.17 -15.40 18.11
CA LYS A 58 -8.68 -16.75 18.44
C LYS A 58 -9.48 -16.75 19.75
N ASP A 59 -9.04 -16.00 20.75
CA ASP A 59 -9.78 -15.85 22.00
C ASP A 59 -11.16 -15.20 21.73
N GLY A 60 -11.21 -14.13 20.93
CA GLY A 60 -12.45 -13.49 20.52
C GLY A 60 -13.41 -14.41 19.78
N VAL A 61 -12.90 -15.22 18.84
CA VAL A 61 -13.69 -16.22 18.11
C VAL A 61 -14.30 -17.23 19.06
N ARG A 62 -13.51 -17.75 20.03
CA ARG A 62 -14.03 -18.71 21.05
C ARG A 62 -15.07 -18.06 21.96
N MET A 63 -14.84 -16.83 22.40
CA MET A 63 -15.81 -16.08 23.24
C MET A 63 -17.16 -15.93 22.54
N ALA A 64 -17.18 -15.76 21.22
CA ALA A 64 -18.42 -15.67 20.44
C ALA A 64 -19.00 -17.04 20.03
N GLY A 65 -18.38 -18.15 20.46
CA GLY A 65 -18.85 -19.50 20.18
C GLY A 65 -18.47 -20.05 18.80
N GLY A 66 -17.48 -19.51 18.15
CA GLY A 66 -16.84 -20.05 16.94
C GLY A 66 -15.63 -20.92 17.28
N VAL A 67 -15.08 -21.59 16.26
CA VAL A 67 -13.86 -22.39 16.36
C VAL A 67 -12.80 -21.78 15.45
N PRO A 68 -11.73 -21.18 15.99
CA PRO A 68 -10.68 -20.59 15.20
C PRO A 68 -9.71 -21.69 14.70
N VAL A 69 -9.37 -21.63 13.43
CA VAL A 69 -8.36 -22.48 12.80
C VAL A 69 -7.33 -21.59 12.15
N GLU A 70 -6.12 -21.58 12.72
CA GLU A 70 -5.03 -20.71 12.24
C GLU A 70 -4.23 -21.39 11.14
N PHE A 71 -3.84 -20.62 10.12
CA PHE A 71 -2.86 -21.00 9.11
C PHE A 71 -2.00 -19.80 8.70
N PRO A 72 -0.75 -20.00 8.25
CA PRO A 72 0.15 -18.91 7.90
C PRO A 72 -0.08 -18.39 6.49
N SER A 73 0.29 -17.13 6.30
CA SER A 73 0.57 -16.52 4.99
C SER A 73 2.02 -16.08 4.93
N ILE A 74 2.56 -15.96 3.71
CA ILE A 74 3.87 -15.36 3.50
C ILE A 74 3.82 -13.84 3.63
N GLY A 75 4.98 -13.21 3.83
CA GLY A 75 5.15 -11.77 3.78
C GLY A 75 6.59 -11.42 3.41
N VAL A 76 6.75 -10.43 2.52
CA VAL A 76 8.05 -9.83 2.17
C VAL A 76 8.13 -8.47 2.86
N CYS A 77 9.27 -8.17 3.48
CA CYS A 77 9.55 -6.84 4.02
C CYS A 77 10.11 -5.96 2.91
N ASP A 78 9.36 -4.94 2.51
CA ASP A 78 9.80 -4.01 1.46
C ASP A 78 11.08 -3.27 1.86
N GLY A 79 11.19 -2.84 3.12
CA GLY A 79 12.38 -2.15 3.62
C GLY A 79 13.66 -2.99 3.52
N ILE A 80 13.60 -4.27 3.93
CA ILE A 80 14.75 -5.20 3.84
C ILE A 80 15.02 -5.59 2.37
N ALA A 81 13.99 -5.68 1.53
CA ALA A 81 14.13 -6.03 0.12
C ALA A 81 14.59 -4.86 -0.76
N MET A 82 14.56 -3.62 -0.26
CA MET A 82 14.86 -2.42 -1.02
C MET A 82 16.32 -2.34 -1.47
N GLY A 83 16.56 -1.83 -2.67
CA GLY A 83 17.90 -1.64 -3.22
C GLY A 83 18.60 -2.91 -3.74
N HIS A 84 17.92 -4.06 -3.75
CA HIS A 84 18.48 -5.30 -4.33
C HIS A 84 17.41 -6.15 -5.04
N VAL A 85 17.80 -7.29 -5.61
CA VAL A 85 16.91 -8.16 -6.42
C VAL A 85 15.65 -8.63 -5.64
N GLY A 86 15.70 -8.68 -4.32
CA GLY A 86 14.58 -9.04 -3.45
C GLY A 86 13.36 -8.17 -3.66
N MET A 87 13.54 -6.89 -4.02
CA MET A 87 12.44 -5.95 -4.21
C MET A 87 11.52 -6.33 -5.37
N LYS A 88 12.00 -7.07 -6.37
CA LYS A 88 11.18 -7.61 -7.46
C LYS A 88 10.14 -8.63 -6.97
N TYR A 89 10.38 -9.27 -5.83
CA TYR A 89 9.46 -10.23 -5.23
C TYR A 89 8.37 -9.59 -4.37
N SER A 90 8.56 -8.33 -3.94
CA SER A 90 7.61 -7.63 -3.06
C SER A 90 6.21 -7.57 -3.68
N LEU A 91 6.00 -6.83 -4.78
CA LEU A 91 4.68 -6.74 -5.41
C LEU A 91 4.18 -8.09 -5.92
N ALA A 92 5.06 -8.89 -6.51
CA ALA A 92 4.70 -10.21 -7.02
C ALA A 92 4.15 -11.15 -5.91
N SER A 93 4.63 -11.01 -4.66
CA SER A 93 4.12 -11.78 -3.52
C SER A 93 2.66 -11.49 -3.18
N ARG A 94 2.11 -10.34 -3.54
CA ARG A 94 0.70 -9.97 -3.36
C ARG A 94 -0.23 -11.02 -3.97
N GLU A 95 0.08 -11.48 -5.18
CA GLU A 95 -0.69 -12.51 -5.90
C GLU A 95 -0.59 -13.87 -5.19
N LEU A 96 0.63 -14.29 -4.79
CA LEU A 96 0.82 -15.53 -4.02
C LEU A 96 0.05 -15.52 -2.69
N ILE A 97 -0.02 -14.38 -2.03
CA ILE A 97 -0.77 -14.22 -0.79
C ILE A 97 -2.26 -14.42 -1.08
N ALA A 98 -2.79 -13.77 -2.11
CA ALA A 98 -4.20 -13.92 -2.50
C ALA A 98 -4.53 -15.38 -2.83
N ASP A 99 -3.74 -16.02 -3.70
CA ASP A 99 -3.93 -17.39 -4.15
C ASP A 99 -3.82 -18.41 -3.00
N SER A 100 -2.84 -18.22 -2.10
CA SER A 100 -2.65 -19.13 -0.97
C SER A 100 -3.78 -19.03 0.05
N CYS A 101 -4.25 -17.83 0.36
CA CYS A 101 -5.39 -17.63 1.26
C CYS A 101 -6.67 -18.22 0.69
N GLU A 102 -6.94 -18.01 -0.61
CA GLU A 102 -8.06 -18.61 -1.33
C GLU A 102 -8.00 -20.14 -1.27
N SER A 103 -6.85 -20.72 -1.65
CA SER A 103 -6.66 -22.15 -1.67
C SER A 103 -6.92 -22.79 -0.31
N MET A 104 -6.38 -22.21 0.76
CA MET A 104 -6.58 -22.71 2.13
C MET A 104 -8.04 -22.59 2.58
N ALA A 105 -8.68 -21.46 2.32
CA ALA A 105 -10.05 -21.22 2.76
C ALA A 105 -11.05 -22.16 2.06
N ILE A 106 -10.89 -22.35 0.75
CA ILE A 106 -11.77 -23.23 -0.04
C ILE A 106 -11.56 -24.70 0.34
N ALA A 107 -10.31 -25.17 0.40
CA ALA A 107 -9.98 -26.56 0.68
C ALA A 107 -10.45 -27.03 2.07
N HIS A 108 -10.43 -26.15 3.08
CA HIS A 108 -10.81 -26.48 4.45
C HIS A 108 -12.25 -26.08 4.82
N GLY A 109 -12.98 -25.43 3.91
CA GLY A 109 -14.41 -25.15 4.04
C GLY A 109 -14.75 -24.21 5.20
N PHE A 110 -13.99 -23.15 5.45
CA PHE A 110 -14.28 -22.18 6.50
C PHE A 110 -15.59 -21.44 6.25
N ASP A 111 -16.29 -21.09 7.35
CA ASP A 111 -17.53 -20.33 7.33
C ASP A 111 -17.29 -18.81 7.27
N GLY A 112 -16.15 -18.36 7.78
CA GLY A 112 -15.70 -16.97 7.79
C GLY A 112 -14.19 -16.88 8.01
N MET A 113 -13.64 -15.69 7.82
CA MET A 113 -12.21 -15.45 7.83
C MET A 113 -11.85 -14.24 8.69
N VAL A 114 -10.73 -14.34 9.42
CA VAL A 114 -10.03 -13.18 9.98
C VAL A 114 -8.64 -13.10 9.34
N PHE A 115 -8.37 -11.98 8.70
CA PHE A 115 -7.10 -11.70 8.04
C PHE A 115 -6.23 -10.83 8.95
N ILE A 116 -4.98 -11.27 9.19
CA ILE A 116 -4.01 -10.58 10.07
C ILE A 116 -2.77 -10.20 9.27
N PRO A 117 -2.86 -9.15 8.43
CA PRO A 117 -1.72 -8.55 7.73
C PRO A 117 -1.07 -7.45 8.58
N ASN A 118 -0.01 -6.85 8.06
CA ASN A 118 0.44 -5.53 8.53
C ASN A 118 1.23 -4.73 7.47
N CYS A 119 2.10 -5.38 6.68
CA CYS A 119 2.99 -4.70 5.72
C CYS A 119 2.42 -4.59 4.31
N ASP A 120 3.14 -3.89 3.48
CA ASP A 120 2.82 -3.24 2.21
C ASP A 120 1.98 -4.07 1.24
N LYS A 121 2.41 -5.29 0.91
CA LYS A 121 1.78 -6.13 -0.12
C LYS A 121 0.88 -7.20 0.49
N ILE A 122 1.03 -7.43 1.79
CA ILE A 122 0.24 -8.42 2.53
C ILE A 122 -1.19 -7.92 2.72
N VAL A 123 -1.37 -6.64 3.09
CA VAL A 123 -2.68 -6.03 3.27
C VAL A 123 -3.51 -6.13 1.97
N PRO A 124 -3.05 -5.62 0.81
CA PRO A 124 -3.82 -5.72 -0.41
C PRO A 124 -3.97 -7.16 -0.92
N GLY A 125 -2.95 -8.04 -0.76
CA GLY A 125 -3.07 -9.44 -1.14
C GLY A 125 -4.17 -10.18 -0.37
N MET A 126 -4.28 -9.94 0.93
CA MET A 126 -5.36 -10.50 1.75
C MET A 126 -6.72 -9.86 1.43
N LEU A 127 -6.79 -8.56 1.08
CA LEU A 127 -8.03 -7.91 0.64
C LEU A 127 -8.51 -8.49 -0.71
N MET A 128 -7.61 -8.76 -1.65
CA MET A 128 -7.90 -9.48 -2.89
C MET A 128 -8.48 -10.87 -2.60
N ALA A 129 -7.84 -11.63 -1.69
CA ALA A 129 -8.35 -12.95 -1.28
C ALA A 129 -9.76 -12.85 -0.65
N ALA A 130 -9.99 -11.89 0.23
CA ALA A 130 -11.30 -11.70 0.87
C ALA A 130 -12.40 -11.37 -0.15
N ALA A 131 -12.10 -10.50 -1.11
CA ALA A 131 -13.01 -10.14 -2.21
C ALA A 131 -13.35 -11.37 -3.07
N ARG A 132 -12.33 -12.13 -3.47
CA ARG A 132 -12.45 -13.32 -4.32
C ARG A 132 -13.22 -14.45 -3.63
N LEU A 133 -12.95 -14.69 -2.35
CA LEU A 133 -13.61 -15.72 -1.53
C LEU A 133 -15.09 -15.41 -1.26
N ASN A 134 -15.42 -14.16 -1.10
CA ASN A 134 -16.73 -13.67 -0.69
C ASN A 134 -17.33 -14.41 0.51
N LEU A 135 -16.51 -14.75 1.49
CA LEU A 135 -16.90 -15.26 2.80
C LEU A 135 -16.94 -14.12 3.82
N PRO A 136 -17.81 -14.17 4.84
CA PRO A 136 -17.73 -13.21 5.94
C PRO A 136 -16.30 -13.02 6.40
N ALA A 137 -15.78 -11.79 6.30
CA ALA A 137 -14.36 -11.51 6.47
C ALA A 137 -14.12 -10.19 7.19
N ILE A 138 -13.15 -10.18 8.09
CA ILE A 138 -12.73 -8.99 8.82
C ILE A 138 -11.20 -8.92 8.91
N PHE A 139 -10.65 -7.70 8.93
CA PHE A 139 -9.22 -7.44 8.98
C PHE A 139 -8.77 -6.93 10.34
N VAL A 140 -7.63 -7.43 10.79
CA VAL A 140 -6.93 -6.96 11.98
C VAL A 140 -5.48 -6.72 11.62
N SER A 141 -5.10 -5.47 11.41
CA SER A 141 -3.70 -5.12 11.16
C SER A 141 -2.85 -5.26 12.41
N GLY A 142 -1.56 -5.55 12.25
CA GLY A 142 -0.62 -5.58 13.38
C GLY A 142 -0.41 -4.21 14.04
N GLY A 143 -0.68 -3.14 13.32
CA GLY A 143 -0.50 -1.75 13.76
C GLY A 143 0.85 -1.14 13.41
N PRO A 144 0.95 0.20 13.42
CA PRO A 144 2.18 0.91 13.15
C PRO A 144 3.18 0.78 14.30
N MET A 145 4.46 0.80 13.97
CA MET A 145 5.57 1.01 14.87
C MET A 145 5.49 2.42 15.46
N LEU A 146 5.99 2.62 16.66
CA LEU A 146 6.24 3.98 17.17
C LEU A 146 7.37 4.63 16.36
N ALA A 147 7.36 5.94 16.25
CA ALA A 147 8.52 6.67 15.75
C ALA A 147 9.72 6.48 16.67
N GLY A 148 10.91 6.39 16.09
CA GLY A 148 12.16 6.45 16.85
C GLY A 148 12.41 7.84 17.40
N SER A 149 13.37 7.97 18.29
CA SER A 149 13.75 9.27 18.85
C SER A 149 15.26 9.33 19.10
N LEU A 150 15.90 10.37 18.59
CA LEU A 150 17.29 10.66 18.85
C LEU A 150 17.43 12.16 19.20
N HIS A 151 17.98 12.46 20.38
CA HIS A 151 18.16 13.83 20.89
C HIS A 151 16.90 14.70 20.81
N GLY A 152 15.71 14.10 21.07
CA GLY A 152 14.41 14.80 21.00
C GLY A 152 13.85 14.99 19.60
N ARG A 153 14.54 14.51 18.55
CA ARG A 153 14.06 14.48 17.18
C ARG A 153 13.40 13.13 16.88
N ALA A 154 12.20 13.15 16.34
CA ALA A 154 11.55 11.93 15.86
C ALA A 154 12.27 11.39 14.61
N LEU A 155 12.42 10.08 14.54
CA LEU A 155 13.06 9.36 13.44
C LEU A 155 12.15 8.24 12.94
N ASP A 156 12.41 7.83 11.71
CA ASP A 156 11.79 6.67 11.07
C ASP A 156 12.77 6.01 10.08
N LEU A 157 12.33 4.96 9.41
CA LEU A 157 13.16 4.28 8.41
C LEU A 157 13.65 5.23 7.29
N ASN A 158 12.84 6.21 6.89
CA ASN A 158 13.25 7.19 5.87
C ASN A 158 14.44 8.03 6.35
N SER A 159 14.49 8.36 7.64
CA SER A 159 15.60 9.08 8.24
C SER A 159 16.93 8.33 8.08
N VAL A 160 16.90 6.98 8.12
CA VAL A 160 18.12 6.17 7.89
C VAL A 160 18.52 6.22 6.42
N PHE A 161 17.58 6.14 5.47
CA PHE A 161 17.90 6.28 4.04
C PHE A 161 18.50 7.66 3.71
N GLU A 162 17.99 8.72 4.32
CA GLU A 162 18.56 10.08 4.19
C GLU A 162 19.96 10.17 4.83
N ALA A 163 20.16 9.52 6.00
CA ALA A 163 21.45 9.46 6.67
C ALA A 163 22.53 8.78 5.82
N VAL A 164 22.18 7.72 5.08
CA VAL A 164 23.10 7.09 4.11
C VAL A 164 23.54 8.08 3.03
N GLY A 165 22.64 8.92 2.54
CA GLY A 165 22.98 10.00 1.60
C GLY A 165 23.93 11.02 2.20
N ALA A 166 23.67 11.47 3.43
CA ALA A 166 24.52 12.41 4.18
C ALA A 166 25.91 11.82 4.47
N TYR A 167 25.96 10.54 4.84
CA TYR A 167 27.22 9.81 5.06
C TYR A 167 28.08 9.77 3.78
N LYS A 168 27.48 9.39 2.64
CA LYS A 168 28.19 9.37 1.35
C LYS A 168 28.65 10.76 0.88
N ALA A 169 27.95 11.81 1.28
CA ALA A 169 28.34 13.20 1.03
C ALA A 169 29.39 13.71 2.03
N GLY A 170 29.87 12.89 2.97
CA GLY A 170 30.85 13.27 4.00
C GLY A 170 30.30 14.24 5.07
N LYS A 171 28.98 14.35 5.19
CA LYS A 171 28.30 15.20 6.18
C LYS A 171 28.01 14.47 7.50
N LEU A 172 28.18 13.16 7.53
CA LEU A 172 27.94 12.27 8.66
C LEU A 172 29.09 11.24 8.73
N ASP A 173 29.54 10.91 9.93
CA ASP A 173 30.53 9.86 10.19
C ASP A 173 29.89 8.52 10.56
N ASP A 174 30.73 7.50 10.83
CA ASP A 174 30.28 6.15 11.17
C ASP A 174 29.47 6.14 12.48
N ASP A 175 29.90 6.88 13.50
CA ASP A 175 29.24 6.94 14.81
C ASP A 175 27.85 7.58 14.69
N GLY A 176 27.74 8.69 13.96
CA GLY A 176 26.46 9.36 13.72
C GLY A 176 25.49 8.51 12.88
N LEU A 177 25.99 7.71 11.94
CA LEU A 177 25.16 6.80 11.17
C LEU A 177 24.62 5.66 12.07
N ASP A 178 25.49 5.07 12.91
CA ASP A 178 25.11 3.99 13.85
C ASP A 178 24.07 4.46 14.88
N GLU A 179 24.21 5.69 15.41
CA GLU A 179 23.21 6.29 16.31
C GLU A 179 21.82 6.39 15.66
N ILE A 180 21.76 6.87 14.42
CA ILE A 180 20.49 7.00 13.67
C ILE A 180 19.91 5.62 13.38
N GLU A 181 20.73 4.68 12.89
CA GLU A 181 20.33 3.30 12.60
C GLU A 181 19.71 2.62 13.82
N SER A 182 20.36 2.73 14.98
CA SER A 182 19.91 2.13 16.24
C SER A 182 18.63 2.76 16.80
N ALA A 183 18.38 4.05 16.54
CA ALA A 183 17.27 4.79 17.12
C ALA A 183 16.00 4.81 16.24
N ALA A 184 16.12 4.65 14.93
CA ALA A 184 15.04 4.94 13.98
C ALA A 184 13.85 3.97 14.03
N CYS A 185 14.12 2.68 14.31
CA CYS A 185 13.10 1.62 14.32
C CYS A 185 13.04 0.95 15.71
N PRO A 186 12.28 1.52 16.68
CA PRO A 186 12.41 1.15 18.09
C PRO A 186 11.71 -0.17 18.46
N GLY A 187 10.99 -0.82 17.56
CA GLY A 187 10.26 -2.06 17.89
C GLY A 187 9.46 -2.67 16.76
N CYS A 188 8.48 -3.49 17.12
CA CYS A 188 7.60 -4.14 16.15
C CYS A 188 6.52 -3.19 15.63
N GLY A 189 5.99 -3.50 14.46
CA GLY A 189 4.96 -2.75 13.77
C GLY A 189 5.32 -2.45 12.31
N SER A 190 4.35 -2.03 11.51
CA SER A 190 4.62 -1.43 10.19
C SER A 190 5.38 -0.11 10.35
N CYS A 191 5.91 0.43 9.26
CA CYS A 191 6.62 1.72 9.31
C CYS A 191 5.82 2.79 10.07
N SER A 192 6.49 3.71 10.78
CA SER A 192 5.79 4.73 11.59
C SER A 192 5.18 5.87 10.77
N GLY A 193 5.66 6.11 9.53
CA GLY A 193 5.12 7.13 8.63
C GLY A 193 3.91 6.65 7.80
N MET A 194 3.31 7.57 7.02
CA MET A 194 2.22 7.28 6.08
C MET A 194 2.80 6.72 4.77
N PHE A 195 3.49 5.59 4.91
CA PHE A 195 4.01 4.80 3.80
C PHE A 195 2.96 3.79 3.35
N THR A 196 3.29 2.87 2.45
CA THR A 196 2.32 1.98 1.82
C THR A 196 1.56 1.11 2.83
N ALA A 197 2.25 0.52 3.82
CA ALA A 197 1.64 -0.32 4.84
C ALA A 197 0.50 0.40 5.59
N ASN A 198 0.80 1.57 6.14
CA ASN A 198 -0.17 2.36 6.91
C ASN A 198 -1.25 2.98 6.02
N SER A 199 -0.91 3.37 4.79
CA SER A 199 -1.91 3.77 3.79
C SER A 199 -2.95 2.68 3.60
N MET A 200 -2.53 1.45 3.29
CA MET A 200 -3.47 0.35 3.07
C MET A 200 -4.21 -0.07 4.34
N ASN A 201 -3.56 -0.02 5.52
CA ASN A 201 -4.21 -0.29 6.80
C ASN A 201 -5.31 0.74 7.14
N CYS A 202 -5.08 2.03 6.86
CA CYS A 202 -6.10 3.09 7.02
C CYS A 202 -7.22 2.95 5.97
N LEU A 203 -6.86 2.68 4.71
CA LEU A 203 -7.85 2.47 3.64
C LEU A 203 -8.72 1.24 3.89
N THR A 204 -8.22 0.21 4.59
CA THR A 204 -9.01 -0.95 5.02
C THR A 204 -10.17 -0.55 5.94
N GLU A 205 -9.98 0.46 6.80
CA GLU A 205 -11.09 1.02 7.62
C GLU A 205 -12.12 1.75 6.76
N ALA A 206 -11.68 2.58 5.80
CA ALA A 206 -12.58 3.33 4.93
C ALA A 206 -13.33 2.44 3.93
N LEU A 207 -12.71 1.34 3.49
CA LEU A 207 -13.36 0.27 2.72
C LEU A 207 -14.42 -0.48 3.56
N GLY A 208 -14.42 -0.31 4.88
CA GLY A 208 -15.34 -0.99 5.77
C GLY A 208 -14.92 -2.41 6.18
N MET A 209 -13.69 -2.86 5.84
CA MET A 209 -13.22 -4.23 6.12
C MET A 209 -12.49 -4.36 7.46
N GLY A 210 -12.18 -3.26 8.15
CA GLY A 210 -11.56 -3.24 9.48
C GLY A 210 -12.39 -2.45 10.49
N LEU A 211 -12.28 -2.79 11.77
CA LEU A 211 -12.89 -2.01 12.85
C LEU A 211 -12.22 -0.64 12.98
N PRO A 212 -12.93 0.41 13.45
CA PRO A 212 -12.33 1.71 13.77
C PRO A 212 -11.10 1.57 14.65
N GLY A 213 -9.99 2.21 14.24
CA GLY A 213 -8.68 2.12 14.89
C GLY A 213 -7.76 1.03 14.30
N ASN A 214 -8.25 0.23 13.34
CA ASN A 214 -7.46 -0.82 12.71
C ASN A 214 -6.15 -0.29 12.10
N GLY A 215 -6.19 0.83 11.39
CA GLY A 215 -5.02 1.38 10.69
C GLY A 215 -4.07 2.16 11.59
N THR A 216 -4.52 2.66 12.76
CA THR A 216 -3.75 3.67 13.50
C THR A 216 -3.32 3.27 14.91
N ILE A 217 -4.01 2.34 15.59
CA ILE A 217 -3.60 1.89 16.93
C ILE A 217 -2.17 1.33 16.85
N PRO A 218 -1.21 1.84 17.65
CA PRO A 218 0.16 1.33 17.62
C PRO A 218 0.26 -0.17 17.96
N ALA A 219 1.24 -0.84 17.34
CA ALA A 219 1.46 -2.27 17.48
C ALA A 219 1.66 -2.71 18.95
N VAL A 220 2.37 -1.90 19.73
CA VAL A 220 2.71 -2.18 21.14
C VAL A 220 1.58 -1.83 22.11
N SER A 221 0.50 -1.22 21.65
CA SER A 221 -0.61 -0.81 22.52
C SER A 221 -1.49 -1.99 22.93
N GLY A 222 -1.87 -2.08 24.21
CA GLY A 222 -2.89 -3.04 24.66
C GLY A 222 -4.27 -2.85 23.98
N ALA A 223 -4.54 -1.67 23.41
CA ALA A 223 -5.72 -1.43 22.58
C ALA A 223 -5.72 -2.30 21.31
N ARG A 224 -4.54 -2.59 20.72
CA ARG A 224 -4.39 -3.49 19.57
C ARG A 224 -4.93 -4.89 19.87
N LEU A 225 -4.59 -5.45 21.03
CA LEU A 225 -5.08 -6.78 21.44
C LEU A 225 -6.58 -6.76 21.76
N ARG A 226 -7.11 -5.67 22.35
CA ARG A 226 -8.56 -5.53 22.55
C ARG A 226 -9.32 -5.48 21.22
N LEU A 227 -8.81 -4.71 20.24
CA LEU A 227 -9.36 -4.65 18.87
C LEU A 227 -9.35 -6.04 18.22
N ALA A 228 -8.26 -6.79 18.36
CA ALA A 228 -8.12 -8.13 17.83
C ALA A 228 -9.18 -9.10 18.40
N LYS A 229 -9.43 -9.06 19.73
CA LYS A 229 -10.52 -9.84 20.35
C LYS A 229 -11.88 -9.44 19.82
N GLN A 230 -12.15 -8.14 19.71
CA GLN A 230 -13.42 -7.63 19.17
C GLN A 230 -13.64 -8.09 17.73
N ALA A 231 -12.60 -8.04 16.89
CA ALA A 231 -12.68 -8.52 15.52
C ALA A 231 -12.93 -10.03 15.43
N GLY A 232 -12.30 -10.83 16.33
CA GLY A 232 -12.57 -12.26 16.42
C GLY A 232 -14.03 -12.56 16.79
N MET A 233 -14.61 -11.84 17.75
CA MET A 233 -16.04 -11.94 18.08
C MET A 233 -16.90 -11.54 16.89
N ARG A 234 -16.58 -10.41 16.27
CA ARG A 234 -17.34 -9.87 15.13
C ARG A 234 -17.34 -10.81 13.92
N ALA A 235 -16.25 -11.50 13.66
CA ALA A 235 -16.18 -12.50 12.57
C ALA A 235 -17.27 -13.59 12.71
N VAL A 236 -17.51 -14.08 13.93
CA VAL A 236 -18.56 -15.08 14.19
C VAL A 236 -19.95 -14.50 14.01
N GLU A 237 -20.17 -13.25 14.42
CA GLU A 237 -21.43 -12.54 14.20
C GLU A 237 -21.70 -12.33 12.71
N MET A 238 -20.68 -11.89 11.94
CA MET A 238 -20.80 -11.72 10.48
C MET A 238 -21.20 -13.01 9.77
N VAL A 239 -20.69 -14.17 10.22
CA VAL A 239 -21.13 -15.49 9.71
C VAL A 239 -22.60 -15.72 9.98
N ARG A 240 -23.11 -15.39 11.19
CA ARG A 240 -24.53 -15.53 11.55
C ARG A 240 -25.44 -14.59 10.76
N GLU A 241 -24.96 -13.39 10.48
CA GLU A 241 -25.66 -12.35 9.72
C GLU A 241 -25.57 -12.56 8.20
N GLY A 242 -24.65 -13.42 7.73
CA GLY A 242 -24.36 -13.56 6.30
C GLY A 242 -23.78 -12.29 5.68
N LEU A 243 -22.99 -11.52 6.46
CA LEU A 243 -22.37 -10.29 5.98
C LEU A 243 -21.06 -10.60 5.26
N THR A 244 -21.09 -10.51 3.94
CA THR A 244 -20.01 -10.89 3.02
C THR A 244 -19.32 -9.66 2.39
N PRO A 245 -18.09 -9.80 1.89
CA PRO A 245 -17.33 -8.72 1.24
C PRO A 245 -18.05 -8.01 0.09
N ASP A 246 -18.86 -8.69 -0.73
CA ASP A 246 -19.63 -8.07 -1.83
C ASP A 246 -20.66 -7.04 -1.34
N ARG A 247 -21.10 -7.13 -0.09
CA ARG A 247 -21.96 -6.14 0.55
C ARG A 247 -21.20 -4.95 1.14
N ILE A 248 -19.89 -5.09 1.30
CA ILE A 248 -19.01 -4.09 1.91
C ILE A 248 -18.16 -3.42 0.83
N LEU A 249 -17.47 -4.19 0.00
CA LEU A 249 -16.58 -3.72 -1.07
C LEU A 249 -17.38 -3.27 -2.30
N THR A 250 -18.15 -2.22 -2.14
CA THR A 250 -19.02 -1.64 -3.17
C THR A 250 -18.31 -0.45 -3.85
N PRO A 251 -18.79 0.03 -5.01
CA PRO A 251 -18.26 1.27 -5.62
C PRO A 251 -18.22 2.45 -4.63
N ALA A 252 -19.20 2.56 -3.75
CA ALA A 252 -19.25 3.57 -2.68
C ALA A 252 -18.09 3.42 -1.70
N ALA A 253 -17.77 2.21 -1.27
CA ALA A 253 -16.65 1.94 -0.36
C ALA A 253 -15.29 2.34 -0.98
N PHE A 254 -15.08 2.05 -2.27
CA PHE A 254 -13.86 2.47 -2.97
C PHE A 254 -13.77 4.00 -3.12
N ARG A 255 -14.88 4.68 -3.37
CA ARG A 255 -14.91 6.16 -3.38
C ARG A 255 -14.61 6.74 -1.99
N ASN A 256 -15.15 6.16 -0.92
CA ASN A 256 -14.85 6.56 0.46
C ASN A 256 -13.37 6.36 0.79
N ALA A 257 -12.79 5.22 0.38
CA ALA A 257 -11.36 4.96 0.56
C ALA A 257 -10.49 5.97 -0.19
N LEU A 258 -10.82 6.30 -1.46
CA LEU A 258 -10.12 7.32 -2.22
C LEU A 258 -10.27 8.72 -1.60
N ALA A 259 -11.43 9.07 -1.05
CA ALA A 259 -11.62 10.35 -0.37
C ALA A 259 -10.71 10.45 0.88
N LEU A 260 -10.63 9.37 1.67
CA LEU A 260 -9.69 9.29 2.79
C LEU A 260 -8.22 9.38 2.32
N ASP A 261 -7.88 8.69 1.23
CA ASP A 261 -6.55 8.70 0.61
C ASP A 261 -6.09 10.14 0.28
N MET A 262 -6.99 10.92 -0.35
CA MET A 262 -6.72 12.32 -0.67
C MET A 262 -6.50 13.17 0.57
N ALA A 263 -7.30 12.99 1.62
CA ALA A 263 -7.20 13.76 2.86
C ALA A 263 -5.93 13.41 3.67
N LEU A 264 -5.53 12.15 3.69
CA LEU A 264 -4.34 11.67 4.41
C LEU A 264 -3.03 11.93 3.65
N GLY A 265 -3.07 12.04 2.31
CA GLY A 265 -1.87 12.04 1.49
C GLY A 265 -1.11 10.70 1.55
N CYS A 266 -1.80 9.62 1.26
CA CYS A 266 -1.27 8.26 1.29
C CYS A 266 -0.13 8.01 0.27
N SER A 267 0.37 6.79 0.24
CA SER A 267 1.36 6.34 -0.74
C SER A 267 0.76 6.23 -2.14
N THR A 268 1.54 6.53 -3.18
CA THR A 268 1.18 6.28 -4.59
C THR A 268 0.80 4.82 -4.86
N ASN A 269 1.26 3.89 -4.02
CA ASN A 269 0.90 2.47 -4.12
C ASN A 269 -0.61 2.20 -3.92
N SER A 270 -1.37 3.10 -3.27
CA SER A 270 -2.83 2.98 -3.18
C SER A 270 -3.47 2.97 -4.57
N ALA A 271 -2.95 3.79 -5.51
CA ALA A 271 -3.38 3.82 -6.90
C ALA A 271 -3.06 2.53 -7.70
N LEU A 272 -2.26 1.63 -7.14
CA LEU A 272 -2.00 0.30 -7.67
C LEU A 272 -2.84 -0.77 -6.97
N HIS A 273 -3.00 -0.65 -5.66
CA HIS A 273 -3.65 -1.70 -4.86
C HIS A 273 -5.17 -1.59 -4.86
N LEU A 274 -5.75 -0.39 -4.83
CA LEU A 274 -7.20 -0.23 -4.90
C LEU A 274 -7.79 -0.78 -6.22
N PRO A 275 -7.22 -0.51 -7.42
CA PRO A 275 -7.66 -1.16 -8.65
C PRO A 275 -7.59 -2.69 -8.60
N ALA A 276 -6.52 -3.25 -8.00
CA ALA A 276 -6.36 -4.69 -7.87
C ALA A 276 -7.43 -5.32 -6.98
N ILE A 277 -7.74 -4.70 -5.84
CA ILE A 277 -8.80 -5.14 -4.93
C ILE A 277 -10.17 -4.97 -5.57
N ALA A 278 -10.41 -3.87 -6.28
CA ALA A 278 -11.65 -3.61 -7.00
C ALA A 278 -11.90 -4.64 -8.10
N HIS A 279 -10.84 -5.04 -8.83
CA HIS A 279 -10.92 -6.10 -9.83
C HIS A 279 -11.42 -7.41 -9.21
N GLU A 280 -10.86 -7.84 -8.09
CA GLU A 280 -11.28 -9.07 -7.40
C GLU A 280 -12.69 -8.96 -6.79
N ALA A 281 -13.11 -7.76 -6.43
CA ALA A 281 -14.47 -7.48 -5.98
C ALA A 281 -15.49 -7.34 -7.12
N GLY A 282 -15.05 -7.37 -8.38
CA GLY A 282 -15.91 -7.11 -9.54
C GLY A 282 -16.42 -5.68 -9.62
N VAL A 283 -15.72 -4.72 -9.00
CA VAL A 283 -16.09 -3.31 -8.96
C VAL A 283 -15.31 -2.54 -10.04
N PRO A 284 -15.98 -1.81 -10.94
CA PRO A 284 -15.30 -0.93 -11.88
C PRO A 284 -14.49 0.15 -11.16
N PHE A 285 -13.21 0.29 -11.54
CA PHE A 285 -12.32 1.28 -10.99
C PHE A 285 -11.52 1.94 -12.12
N ASP A 286 -11.51 3.27 -12.15
CA ASP A 286 -10.73 4.06 -13.11
C ASP A 286 -9.86 5.09 -12.36
N LEU A 287 -8.62 5.25 -12.80
CA LEU A 287 -7.68 6.21 -12.19
C LEU A 287 -8.15 7.67 -12.27
N THR A 288 -9.10 8.00 -13.16
CA THR A 288 -9.70 9.36 -13.22
C THR A 288 -10.42 9.72 -11.92
N MET A 289 -10.94 8.73 -11.19
CA MET A 289 -11.58 8.94 -9.88
C MET A 289 -10.63 9.60 -8.88
N ILE A 290 -9.33 9.33 -8.99
CA ILE A 290 -8.29 9.94 -8.13
C ILE A 290 -8.29 11.46 -8.36
N ASN A 291 -8.22 11.91 -9.62
CA ASN A 291 -8.19 13.33 -9.93
C ASN A 291 -9.51 14.05 -9.57
N GLU A 292 -10.65 13.37 -9.79
CA GLU A 292 -11.96 13.90 -9.40
C GLU A 292 -12.04 14.15 -7.90
N LEU A 293 -11.60 13.19 -7.08
CA LEU A 293 -11.60 13.33 -5.63
C LEU A 293 -10.49 14.25 -5.14
N SER A 294 -9.31 14.21 -5.75
CA SER A 294 -8.20 15.12 -5.44
C SER A 294 -8.59 16.60 -5.62
N ALA A 295 -9.44 16.91 -6.61
CA ALA A 295 -9.94 18.26 -6.84
C ALA A 295 -10.98 18.71 -5.78
N ARG A 296 -11.62 17.79 -5.07
CA ARG A 296 -12.73 18.05 -4.13
C ARG A 296 -12.36 17.87 -2.66
N VAL A 297 -11.39 17.02 -2.38
CA VAL A 297 -10.97 16.66 -1.01
C VAL A 297 -9.62 17.32 -0.75
N PRO A 298 -9.53 18.25 0.19
CA PRO A 298 -8.26 18.87 0.57
C PRO A 298 -7.36 17.89 1.30
N ASN A 299 -6.04 18.12 1.25
CA ASN A 299 -5.09 17.38 2.06
C ASN A 299 -5.07 17.94 3.49
N LEU A 300 -5.47 17.14 4.46
CA LEU A 300 -5.63 17.52 5.86
C LEU A 300 -4.50 17.04 6.76
N CYS A 301 -3.68 16.09 6.30
CA CYS A 301 -2.65 15.48 7.12
C CYS A 301 -1.29 15.51 6.39
N HIS A 302 -0.27 16.05 7.07
CA HIS A 302 1.12 15.98 6.63
C HIS A 302 1.91 15.04 7.56
N LEU A 303 1.74 13.75 7.33
CA LEU A 303 2.50 12.70 8.02
C LEU A 303 3.81 12.44 7.28
N ALA A 304 4.83 11.92 7.98
CA ALA A 304 6.07 11.53 7.35
C ALA A 304 5.82 10.64 6.11
N PRO A 305 6.48 10.90 4.97
CA PRO A 305 7.61 11.79 4.72
C PRO A 305 7.21 13.24 4.35
N ALA A 306 5.91 13.56 4.20
CA ALA A 306 5.45 14.89 3.79
C ALA A 306 5.55 15.93 4.92
N GLY A 307 5.57 15.49 6.17
CA GLY A 307 5.67 16.32 7.36
C GLY A 307 6.33 15.60 8.54
N ALA A 308 6.28 16.23 9.71
CA ALA A 308 6.98 15.75 10.91
C ALA A 308 6.14 14.77 11.77
N HIS A 309 4.83 14.66 11.51
CA HIS A 309 3.95 13.79 12.28
C HIS A 309 4.04 12.33 11.80
N HIS A 310 3.77 11.39 12.71
CA HIS A 310 3.75 9.96 12.42
C HIS A 310 2.33 9.39 12.63
N VAL A 311 2.11 8.12 12.33
CA VAL A 311 0.78 7.50 12.44
C VAL A 311 0.30 7.40 13.89
N GLN A 312 1.21 7.32 14.86
CA GLN A 312 0.85 7.42 16.27
C GLN A 312 0.20 8.78 16.62
N ASP A 313 0.71 9.88 16.03
CA ASP A 313 0.12 11.22 16.24
C ASP A 313 -1.28 11.29 15.62
N LEU A 314 -1.44 10.68 14.43
CA LEU A 314 -2.76 10.54 13.80
C LEU A 314 -3.73 9.76 14.70
N HIS A 315 -3.25 8.66 15.33
CA HIS A 315 -4.08 7.90 16.27
C HIS A 315 -4.55 8.75 17.45
N GLU A 316 -3.63 9.48 18.06
CA GLU A 316 -3.93 10.38 19.21
C GLU A 316 -4.85 11.53 18.79
N ALA A 317 -4.74 12.02 17.57
CA ALA A 317 -5.60 13.05 17.00
C ALA A 317 -7.03 12.58 16.70
N GLY A 318 -7.30 11.25 16.79
CA GLY A 318 -8.63 10.67 16.57
C GLY A 318 -8.70 9.66 15.42
N GLY A 319 -7.59 9.41 14.75
CA GLY A 319 -7.43 8.36 13.75
C GLY A 319 -8.25 8.58 12.48
N VAL A 320 -8.43 7.49 11.73
CA VAL A 320 -9.16 7.48 10.46
C VAL A 320 -10.57 8.02 10.57
N MET A 321 -11.29 7.66 11.63
CA MET A 321 -12.68 8.10 11.80
C MET A 321 -12.80 9.61 12.02
N ALA A 322 -11.82 10.25 12.67
CA ALA A 322 -11.78 11.71 12.81
C ALA A 322 -11.55 12.40 11.46
N VAL A 323 -10.69 11.86 10.62
CA VAL A 323 -10.47 12.39 9.25
C VAL A 323 -11.72 12.23 8.40
N LEU A 324 -12.37 11.06 8.41
CA LEU A 324 -13.64 10.84 7.69
C LEU A 324 -14.73 11.79 8.16
N ARG A 325 -14.84 12.03 9.46
CA ARG A 325 -15.78 13.01 10.00
C ARG A 325 -15.45 14.43 9.53
N GLU A 326 -14.18 14.81 9.52
CA GLU A 326 -13.75 16.14 9.07
C GLU A 326 -14.12 16.39 7.61
N ILE A 327 -13.94 15.40 6.72
CA ILE A 327 -14.28 15.56 5.29
C ILE A 327 -15.76 15.30 4.97
N SER A 328 -16.56 14.79 5.92
CA SER A 328 -17.97 14.46 5.66
C SER A 328 -18.84 15.63 5.18
N PRO A 329 -18.62 16.90 5.61
CA PRO A 329 -19.39 18.04 5.11
C PRO A 329 -19.19 18.32 3.62
N LEU A 330 -18.13 17.80 2.99
CA LEU A 330 -17.87 17.99 1.55
C LEU A 330 -18.86 17.22 0.66
N GLY A 331 -19.67 16.31 1.21
CA GLY A 331 -20.60 15.49 0.44
C GLY A 331 -19.91 14.55 -0.56
N VAL A 332 -18.67 14.14 -0.27
CA VAL A 332 -17.88 13.23 -1.10
C VAL A 332 -17.98 11.79 -0.63
N LEU A 333 -18.37 11.57 0.64
CA LEU A 333 -18.53 10.26 1.25
C LEU A 333 -19.95 9.74 1.04
N ASP A 334 -20.06 8.44 0.72
CA ASP A 334 -21.30 7.69 0.89
C ASP A 334 -21.35 7.13 2.31
N GLY A 335 -22.06 7.83 3.16
CA GLY A 335 -22.20 7.48 4.57
C GLY A 335 -23.00 6.22 4.82
N GLU A 336 -23.84 5.78 3.85
CA GLU A 336 -24.67 4.57 3.96
C GLU A 336 -23.91 3.28 3.59
N ALA A 337 -22.66 3.40 3.10
CA ALA A 337 -21.83 2.24 2.80
C ALA A 337 -21.72 1.32 4.03
N MET A 338 -22.04 0.04 3.86
CA MET A 338 -21.97 -0.97 4.92
C MET A 338 -20.54 -1.28 5.31
N THR A 339 -20.31 -1.56 6.59
CA THR A 339 -19.00 -1.96 7.11
C THR A 339 -19.05 -3.31 7.83
N CYS A 340 -17.91 -3.91 8.07
CA CYS A 340 -17.77 -5.15 8.85
C CYS A 340 -18.32 -5.02 10.28
N THR A 341 -18.53 -3.81 10.80
CA THR A 341 -19.15 -3.58 12.11
C THR A 341 -20.65 -3.93 12.12
N GLY A 342 -21.28 -4.13 10.97
CA GLY A 342 -22.74 -4.26 10.83
C GLY A 342 -23.46 -2.91 10.86
N LYS A 343 -22.73 -1.81 10.82
CA LYS A 343 -23.23 -0.43 10.78
C LYS A 343 -22.75 0.26 9.51
N THR A 344 -23.42 1.36 9.18
CA THR A 344 -22.98 2.23 8.08
C THR A 344 -21.69 2.97 8.45
N LEU A 345 -20.95 3.43 7.44
CA LEU A 345 -19.72 4.21 7.64
C LEU A 345 -20.02 5.51 8.41
N ALA A 346 -21.14 6.18 8.13
CA ALA A 346 -21.59 7.37 8.86
C ALA A 346 -21.76 7.08 10.35
N ALA A 347 -22.36 5.94 10.70
CA ALA A 347 -22.51 5.54 12.10
C ALA A 347 -21.16 5.26 12.79
N CYS A 348 -20.14 4.80 12.03
CA CYS A 348 -18.81 4.56 12.56
C CYS A 348 -18.08 5.86 12.92
N TYR A 349 -18.14 6.90 12.09
CA TYR A 349 -17.45 8.15 12.36
C TYR A 349 -18.30 9.21 13.09
N ALA A 350 -19.60 8.99 13.33
CA ALA A 350 -20.51 9.99 13.92
C ALA A 350 -20.03 10.57 15.26
N GLY A 351 -19.44 9.74 16.12
CA GLY A 351 -18.91 10.14 17.43
C GLY A 351 -17.42 10.51 17.44
N ALA A 352 -16.73 10.42 16.31
CA ALA A 352 -15.30 10.71 16.25
C ALA A 352 -15.03 12.21 16.48
N GLN A 353 -13.90 12.52 17.11
CA GLN A 353 -13.47 13.89 17.40
C GLN A 353 -12.02 14.07 16.93
N ASN A 354 -11.73 15.23 16.39
CA ASN A 354 -10.37 15.68 16.12
C ASN A 354 -9.81 16.32 17.40
N HIS A 355 -8.87 15.64 18.02
CA HIS A 355 -8.22 16.09 19.26
C HIS A 355 -6.97 16.92 19.04
N ASN A 356 -6.44 16.95 17.81
CA ASN A 356 -5.24 17.72 17.47
C ASN A 356 -5.33 18.32 16.05
N PRO A 357 -5.75 19.61 15.94
CA PRO A 357 -5.84 20.32 14.64
C PRO A 357 -4.48 20.57 13.95
N GLN A 358 -3.36 20.30 14.62
CA GLN A 358 -2.06 20.39 13.96
C GLN A 358 -1.75 19.12 13.15
N VAL A 359 -2.30 17.97 13.55
CA VAL A 359 -2.13 16.68 12.88
C VAL A 359 -3.21 16.47 11.83
N ILE A 360 -4.48 16.69 12.21
CA ILE A 360 -5.64 16.67 11.30
C ILE A 360 -6.12 18.12 11.14
N ARG A 361 -5.74 18.79 10.08
CA ARG A 361 -6.16 20.17 9.83
C ARG A 361 -7.68 20.25 9.60
N PRO A 362 -8.33 21.29 10.10
CA PRO A 362 -9.75 21.52 9.78
C PRO A 362 -9.92 21.88 8.30
N LEU A 363 -11.10 21.64 7.75
CA LEU A 363 -11.45 22.00 6.37
C LEU A 363 -11.23 23.48 6.04
N SER A 364 -11.33 24.36 7.05
CA SER A 364 -11.10 25.82 6.90
C SER A 364 -9.63 26.18 6.70
N GLU A 365 -8.69 25.28 7.07
CA GLU A 365 -7.26 25.56 7.03
C GLU A 365 -6.44 24.29 6.64
N PRO A 366 -6.69 23.72 5.45
CA PRO A 366 -5.98 22.50 5.03
C PRO A 366 -4.51 22.78 4.69
N TYR A 367 -3.68 21.74 4.68
CA TYR A 367 -2.31 21.84 4.16
C TYR A 367 -2.28 22.15 2.65
N SER A 368 -3.23 21.60 1.91
CA SER A 368 -3.44 21.88 0.48
C SER A 368 -4.94 21.87 0.19
N PRO A 369 -5.43 22.79 -0.66
CA PRO A 369 -6.83 22.79 -1.09
C PRO A 369 -7.21 21.58 -1.96
N THR A 370 -6.23 20.78 -2.39
CA THR A 370 -6.41 19.58 -3.20
C THR A 370 -5.78 18.38 -2.52
N GLY A 371 -6.19 17.18 -2.94
CA GLY A 371 -5.73 15.93 -2.36
C GLY A 371 -4.25 15.63 -2.54
N GLY A 372 -3.77 14.68 -1.77
CA GLY A 372 -2.36 14.30 -1.69
C GLY A 372 -1.80 13.57 -2.91
N LEU A 373 -2.65 12.98 -3.76
CA LEU A 373 -2.25 12.27 -4.98
C LEU A 373 -2.79 12.93 -6.24
N MET A 374 -2.06 12.72 -7.36
CA MET A 374 -2.46 13.17 -8.68
C MET A 374 -2.08 12.16 -9.76
N VAL A 375 -2.98 11.93 -10.71
CA VAL A 375 -2.72 11.15 -11.94
C VAL A 375 -2.33 12.11 -13.05
N LEU A 376 -1.18 11.91 -13.64
CA LEU A 376 -0.70 12.66 -14.80
C LEU A 376 -1.00 11.88 -16.07
N ARG A 377 -1.42 12.57 -17.12
CA ARG A 377 -1.65 12.01 -18.46
C ARG A 377 -0.94 12.85 -19.51
N GLY A 378 -0.71 12.26 -20.68
CA GLY A 378 -0.06 12.88 -21.82
C GLY A 378 0.50 11.82 -22.75
N ASN A 379 1.27 12.24 -23.76
CA ASN A 379 1.85 11.29 -24.70
C ASN A 379 2.79 10.29 -24.00
N LEU A 380 3.52 10.71 -22.95
CA LEU A 380 4.44 9.86 -22.22
C LEU A 380 3.70 8.84 -21.31
N ALA A 381 2.51 9.20 -20.82
CA ALA A 381 1.70 8.35 -19.96
C ALA A 381 0.21 8.39 -20.37
N PRO A 382 -0.17 7.86 -21.55
CA PRO A 382 -1.56 7.94 -22.04
C PRO A 382 -2.56 7.19 -21.16
N ARG A 383 -2.11 6.17 -20.42
CA ARG A 383 -2.93 5.40 -19.48
C ARG A 383 -2.79 5.91 -18.04
N GLY A 384 -1.84 6.80 -17.77
CA GLY A 384 -1.63 7.46 -16.50
C GLY A 384 -0.24 7.23 -15.91
N ALA A 385 0.15 8.15 -15.06
CA ALA A 385 1.29 8.07 -14.15
C ALA A 385 0.89 8.71 -12.82
N ILE A 386 1.49 8.33 -11.71
CA ILE A 386 1.07 8.74 -10.36
C ILE A 386 2.16 9.55 -9.69
N VAL A 387 1.75 10.64 -9.04
CA VAL A 387 2.65 11.45 -8.20
C VAL A 387 2.03 11.70 -6.83
N LYS A 388 2.84 11.65 -5.78
CA LYS A 388 2.47 12.09 -4.43
C LYS A 388 2.62 13.61 -4.35
N ARG A 389 1.56 14.33 -4.76
CA ARG A 389 1.55 15.78 -4.84
C ARG A 389 1.89 16.44 -3.50
N SER A 390 1.41 15.87 -2.39
CA SER A 390 1.66 16.38 -1.04
C SER A 390 3.13 16.38 -0.62
N ALA A 391 4.00 15.67 -1.34
CA ALA A 391 5.44 15.59 -1.08
C ALA A 391 6.29 16.36 -2.12
N VAL A 392 5.66 17.07 -3.05
CA VAL A 392 6.34 17.87 -4.09
C VAL A 392 6.47 19.32 -3.64
N ALA A 393 7.68 19.85 -3.72
CA ALA A 393 7.94 21.26 -3.45
C ALA A 393 7.20 22.18 -4.45
N PRO A 394 6.69 23.33 -4.03
CA PRO A 394 5.90 24.22 -4.89
C PRO A 394 6.59 24.57 -6.22
N GLU A 395 7.90 24.80 -6.21
CA GLU A 395 8.74 25.12 -7.36
C GLU A 395 8.83 23.99 -8.38
N MET A 396 8.59 22.74 -7.96
CA MET A 396 8.64 21.53 -8.79
C MET A 396 7.26 21.06 -9.28
N LEU A 397 6.20 21.77 -8.95
CA LEU A 397 4.85 21.43 -9.44
C LEU A 397 4.73 21.59 -10.96
N VAL A 398 5.50 22.51 -11.55
CA VAL A 398 5.65 22.67 -13.00
C VAL A 398 7.12 22.65 -13.32
N HIS A 399 7.57 21.70 -14.13
CA HIS A 399 8.98 21.52 -14.45
C HIS A 399 9.15 21.08 -15.92
N GLU A 400 10.17 21.57 -16.57
CA GLU A 400 10.57 21.08 -17.91
C GLU A 400 12.08 21.01 -18.00
N GLY A 401 12.59 19.82 -18.33
CA GLY A 401 14.03 19.55 -18.34
C GLY A 401 14.48 18.50 -19.35
N PRO A 402 15.80 18.39 -19.57
CA PRO A 402 16.37 17.34 -20.39
C PRO A 402 16.31 15.99 -19.68
N ALA A 403 16.00 14.93 -20.41
CA ALA A 403 15.98 13.56 -19.92
C ALA A 403 17.41 13.04 -19.67
N ARG A 404 17.61 12.39 -18.54
CA ARG A 404 18.77 11.56 -18.21
C ARG A 404 18.28 10.13 -18.09
N VAL A 405 18.63 9.28 -19.06
CA VAL A 405 17.95 8.00 -19.28
C VAL A 405 18.76 6.82 -18.75
N PHE A 406 18.10 5.97 -17.95
CA PHE A 406 18.69 4.78 -17.32
C PHE A 406 17.76 3.58 -17.48
N ASP A 407 18.33 2.42 -17.85
CA ASP A 407 17.60 1.17 -18.03
C ASP A 407 17.52 0.31 -16.76
N SER A 408 17.92 0.87 -15.62
CA SER A 408 17.79 0.25 -14.30
C SER A 408 17.94 1.27 -13.17
N GLU A 409 17.40 0.95 -11.98
CA GLU A 409 17.62 1.70 -10.75
C GLU A 409 19.11 1.81 -10.41
N ASP A 410 19.85 0.70 -10.54
CA ASP A 410 21.26 0.64 -10.14
C ASP A 410 22.12 1.61 -10.99
N ALA A 411 21.84 1.72 -12.29
CA ALA A 411 22.52 2.67 -13.17
C ALA A 411 22.20 4.13 -12.82
N ALA A 412 20.93 4.42 -12.50
CA ALA A 412 20.50 5.74 -12.08
C ALA A 412 21.18 6.18 -10.76
N ILE A 413 21.19 5.30 -9.76
CA ILE A 413 21.83 5.57 -8.47
C ILE A 413 23.33 5.84 -8.65
N ALA A 414 24.02 5.02 -9.45
CA ALA A 414 25.44 5.22 -9.74
C ALA A 414 25.72 6.60 -10.37
N ALA A 415 24.88 7.03 -11.32
CA ALA A 415 25.00 8.33 -11.97
C ALA A 415 24.71 9.49 -11.01
N ILE A 416 23.70 9.36 -10.12
CA ILE A 416 23.38 10.38 -9.12
C ILE A 416 24.57 10.58 -8.18
N TYR A 417 25.11 9.50 -7.59
CA TYR A 417 26.25 9.61 -6.67
C TYR A 417 27.55 10.06 -7.34
N ALA A 418 27.71 9.80 -8.64
CA ALA A 418 28.84 10.32 -9.43
C ALA A 418 28.72 11.82 -9.76
N GLY A 419 27.64 12.50 -9.33
CA GLY A 419 27.40 13.92 -9.66
C GLY A 419 27.11 14.17 -11.15
N ALA A 420 26.62 13.14 -11.88
CA ALA A 420 26.30 13.27 -13.29
C ALA A 420 24.94 13.96 -13.53
N ILE A 421 24.07 14.00 -12.50
CA ILE A 421 22.76 14.66 -12.55
C ILE A 421 22.92 16.13 -12.14
N ARG A 422 22.28 17.01 -12.86
CA ARG A 422 22.40 18.46 -12.71
C ARG A 422 21.04 19.11 -12.39
N PRO A 423 21.02 20.29 -11.76
CA PRO A 423 19.82 21.09 -11.65
C PRO A 423 19.08 21.22 -13.00
N GLY A 424 17.77 21.01 -12.98
CA GLY A 424 16.92 21.06 -14.16
C GLY A 424 16.74 19.71 -14.90
N ASP A 425 17.50 18.68 -14.58
CA ASP A 425 17.39 17.37 -15.23
C ASP A 425 16.08 16.65 -14.87
N VAL A 426 15.62 15.78 -15.78
CA VAL A 426 14.55 14.80 -15.55
C VAL A 426 15.17 13.39 -15.65
N VAL A 427 15.33 12.73 -14.53
CA VAL A 427 15.87 11.35 -14.48
C VAL A 427 14.76 10.38 -14.89
N VAL A 428 15.01 9.58 -15.94
CA VAL A 428 14.09 8.57 -16.48
C VAL A 428 14.65 7.18 -16.19
N ILE A 429 13.95 6.42 -15.34
CA ILE A 429 14.31 5.02 -15.02
C ILE A 429 13.26 4.11 -15.65
N ARG A 430 13.65 3.28 -16.59
CA ARG A 430 12.75 2.45 -17.38
C ARG A 430 13.10 0.97 -17.29
N TYR A 431 12.19 0.12 -17.78
CA TYR A 431 12.24 -1.36 -17.66
C TYR A 431 12.20 -1.87 -16.21
N GLU A 432 11.61 -1.08 -15.31
CA GLU A 432 11.33 -1.46 -13.92
C GLU A 432 9.81 -1.64 -13.66
N GLY A 433 9.01 -1.70 -14.73
CA GLY A 433 7.57 -1.91 -14.68
C GLY A 433 7.15 -3.34 -14.32
N PRO A 434 5.83 -3.64 -14.34
CA PRO A 434 5.28 -4.95 -13.97
C PRO A 434 5.90 -6.11 -14.73
N LYS A 435 6.08 -5.99 -16.05
CA LYS A 435 6.70 -7.00 -16.92
C LYS A 435 8.20 -6.85 -17.04
N GLY A 436 8.66 -5.63 -17.29
CA GLY A 436 10.07 -5.34 -17.58
C GLY A 436 10.96 -5.55 -16.37
N GLY A 437 10.49 -5.19 -15.17
CA GLY A 437 11.19 -5.32 -13.92
C GLY A 437 11.66 -6.74 -13.56
N PRO A 438 10.89 -7.85 -13.68
CA PRO A 438 9.46 -7.93 -13.38
C PRO A 438 9.18 -7.68 -11.90
N GLY A 439 7.90 -7.47 -11.56
CA GLY A 439 7.46 -7.22 -10.19
C GLY A 439 7.47 -5.73 -9.81
N MET A 440 7.65 -4.85 -10.79
CA MET A 440 7.48 -3.40 -10.61
C MET A 440 8.24 -2.88 -9.37
N ARG A 441 9.58 -2.95 -9.44
CA ARG A 441 10.49 -2.62 -8.34
C ARG A 441 10.10 -1.29 -7.67
N GLU A 442 10.04 -1.28 -6.35
CA GLU A 442 9.80 -0.07 -5.58
C GLU A 442 11.14 0.57 -5.21
N MET A 443 11.34 1.83 -5.61
CA MET A 443 12.61 2.52 -5.50
C MET A 443 12.51 3.63 -4.44
N LEU A 444 13.45 3.66 -3.51
CA LEU A 444 13.66 4.75 -2.56
C LEU A 444 15.06 5.34 -2.70
N SER A 445 16.04 4.51 -3.02
CA SER A 445 17.44 4.94 -3.10
C SER A 445 17.69 6.09 -4.09
N PRO A 446 17.12 6.13 -5.31
CA PRO A 446 17.32 7.26 -6.22
C PRO A 446 16.74 8.57 -5.68
N THR A 447 15.54 8.52 -5.08
CA THR A 447 14.88 9.72 -4.52
C THR A 447 15.59 10.21 -3.27
N SER A 448 16.03 9.30 -2.39
CA SER A 448 16.82 9.66 -1.20
C SER A 448 18.20 10.20 -1.57
N ALA A 449 18.84 9.67 -2.62
CA ALA A 449 20.11 10.19 -3.12
C ALA A 449 19.95 11.62 -3.66
N ILE A 450 18.91 11.91 -4.44
CA ILE A 450 18.57 13.26 -4.92
C ILE A 450 18.34 14.22 -3.74
N CYS A 451 17.59 13.81 -2.71
CA CYS A 451 17.38 14.61 -1.49
C CYS A 451 18.68 14.81 -0.72
N GLY A 452 19.49 13.77 -0.54
CA GLY A 452 20.78 13.85 0.17
C GLY A 452 21.80 14.76 -0.52
N MET A 453 21.68 14.92 -1.84
CA MET A 453 22.48 15.86 -2.64
C MET A 453 21.85 17.25 -2.78
N GLU A 454 20.72 17.50 -2.10
CA GLU A 454 20.00 18.80 -2.11
C GLU A 454 19.47 19.19 -3.50
N LEU A 455 19.13 18.20 -4.35
CA LEU A 455 18.62 18.40 -5.71
C LEU A 455 17.09 18.17 -5.83
N ASP A 456 16.41 17.85 -4.74
CA ASP A 456 14.97 17.51 -4.70
C ASP A 456 14.03 18.65 -5.12
N LYS A 457 14.54 19.90 -5.15
CA LYS A 457 13.84 21.09 -5.63
C LYS A 457 14.17 21.50 -7.06
N GLU A 458 15.01 20.71 -7.75
CA GLU A 458 15.52 21.09 -9.06
C GLU A 458 15.52 19.93 -10.06
N VAL A 459 15.35 18.68 -9.59
CA VAL A 459 15.40 17.46 -10.41
C VAL A 459 14.11 16.67 -10.22
N ALA A 460 13.52 16.25 -11.33
CA ALA A 460 12.39 15.33 -11.33
C ALA A 460 12.83 13.91 -11.67
N LEU A 461 12.08 12.90 -11.19
CA LEU A 461 12.28 11.50 -11.51
C LEU A 461 11.02 10.91 -12.14
N ILE A 462 11.17 10.10 -13.18
CA ILE A 462 10.07 9.41 -13.88
C ILE A 462 10.42 7.93 -14.02
N THR A 463 9.45 7.04 -13.81
CA THR A 463 9.67 5.60 -13.98
C THR A 463 8.39 4.85 -14.35
N ASP A 464 8.53 3.75 -15.10
CA ASP A 464 7.49 2.74 -15.28
C ASP A 464 7.41 1.75 -14.09
N GLY A 465 8.39 1.80 -13.19
CA GLY A 465 8.37 1.15 -11.89
C GLY A 465 7.57 1.94 -10.84
N ARG A 466 7.97 1.83 -9.57
CA ARG A 466 7.35 2.52 -8.44
C ARG A 466 8.39 3.30 -7.64
N PHE A 467 7.94 4.39 -7.05
CA PHE A 467 8.68 5.01 -5.96
C PHE A 467 8.05 4.65 -4.61
N SER A 468 8.87 4.55 -3.58
CA SER A 468 8.45 4.24 -2.22
C SER A 468 7.45 5.28 -1.70
N GLY A 469 6.53 4.86 -0.83
CA GLY A 469 5.66 5.77 -0.08
C GLY A 469 6.43 6.77 0.80
N ALA A 470 7.71 6.50 1.09
CA ALA A 470 8.64 7.36 1.81
C ALA A 470 9.31 8.44 0.93
N THR A 471 9.03 8.47 -0.37
CA THR A 471 9.63 9.40 -1.33
C THR A 471 9.17 10.84 -1.10
N ARG A 472 10.14 11.78 -1.20
CA ARG A 472 9.93 13.23 -1.34
C ARG A 472 10.40 13.71 -2.72
N GLY A 473 9.86 14.86 -3.19
CA GLY A 473 10.22 15.48 -4.46
C GLY A 473 9.29 15.10 -5.61
N ALA A 474 9.58 15.60 -6.80
CA ALA A 474 8.82 15.37 -8.03
C ALA A 474 9.14 13.98 -8.61
N ALA A 475 8.66 12.93 -7.94
CA ALA A 475 8.85 11.55 -8.33
C ALA A 475 7.55 10.96 -8.88
N ILE A 476 7.53 10.70 -10.19
CA ILE A 476 6.37 10.26 -10.97
C ILE A 476 6.58 8.79 -11.34
N GLY A 477 5.79 7.91 -10.74
CA GLY A 477 5.84 6.46 -10.98
C GLY A 477 4.67 5.94 -11.78
N HIS A 478 4.64 4.61 -11.97
CA HIS A 478 3.55 3.89 -12.64
C HIS A 478 3.28 4.36 -14.08
N VAL A 479 4.28 4.91 -14.78
CA VAL A 479 4.09 5.35 -16.17
C VAL A 479 3.54 4.19 -17.00
N SER A 480 2.36 4.40 -17.55
CA SER A 480 1.61 3.36 -18.28
C SER A 480 1.22 3.84 -19.67
N PRO A 481 1.50 3.02 -20.71
CA PRO A 481 2.15 1.70 -20.70
C PRO A 481 3.64 1.74 -20.33
N GLU A 482 4.15 0.66 -19.68
CA GLU A 482 5.57 0.50 -19.36
C GLU A 482 6.46 0.33 -20.62
N ALA A 483 7.75 0.56 -20.50
CA ALA A 483 8.71 0.42 -21.59
C ALA A 483 8.70 -0.98 -22.23
N ALA A 484 8.68 -2.04 -21.42
CA ALA A 484 8.66 -3.43 -21.90
C ALA A 484 7.35 -3.81 -22.65
N SER A 485 6.30 -3.01 -22.50
CA SER A 485 5.03 -3.16 -23.24
C SER A 485 4.93 -2.20 -24.44
N GLY A 486 6.02 -1.56 -24.85
CA GLY A 486 6.07 -0.62 -25.97
C GLY A 486 5.57 0.79 -25.62
N GLY A 487 5.50 1.13 -24.35
CA GLY A 487 5.20 2.49 -23.88
C GLY A 487 6.23 3.51 -24.35
N LEU A 488 5.81 4.77 -24.52
CA LEU A 488 6.66 5.83 -25.07
C LEU A 488 7.89 6.11 -24.18
N ILE A 489 7.83 5.78 -22.89
CA ILE A 489 8.97 5.88 -21.97
C ILE A 489 10.17 5.04 -22.47
N GLY A 490 9.94 3.92 -23.18
CA GLY A 490 10.97 3.09 -23.80
C GLY A 490 11.66 3.75 -25.00
N LEU A 491 11.09 4.82 -25.56
CA LEU A 491 11.60 5.54 -26.72
C LEU A 491 12.29 6.86 -26.34
N VAL A 492 12.30 7.23 -25.06
CA VAL A 492 13.00 8.44 -24.59
C VAL A 492 14.50 8.26 -24.80
N GLU A 493 15.14 9.25 -25.39
CA GLU A 493 16.59 9.31 -25.59
C GLU A 493 17.21 10.40 -24.71
N GLU A 494 18.51 10.27 -24.45
CA GLU A 494 19.29 11.20 -23.63
C GLU A 494 19.15 12.64 -24.17
N GLY A 495 18.80 13.59 -23.30
CA GLY A 495 18.64 15.00 -23.66
C GLY A 495 17.26 15.39 -24.22
N ASP A 496 16.35 14.44 -24.44
CA ASP A 496 14.96 14.76 -24.83
C ASP A 496 14.29 15.67 -23.80
N ARG A 497 13.48 16.63 -24.25
CA ARG A 497 12.77 17.52 -23.33
C ARG A 497 11.50 16.85 -22.81
N ILE A 498 11.34 16.83 -21.48
CA ILE A 498 10.14 16.34 -20.81
C ILE A 498 9.49 17.47 -20.03
N ALA A 499 8.20 17.68 -20.26
CA ALA A 499 7.38 18.67 -19.55
C ALA A 499 6.45 17.99 -18.56
N ILE A 500 6.48 18.46 -17.32
CA ILE A 500 5.69 18.01 -16.18
C ILE A 500 4.84 19.20 -15.71
N ASP A 501 3.53 19.03 -15.65
CA ASP A 501 2.59 20.00 -15.08
C ASP A 501 1.64 19.26 -14.15
N ILE A 502 2.03 19.16 -12.88
CA ILE A 502 1.26 18.41 -11.87
C ILE A 502 -0.11 19.07 -11.65
N PRO A 503 -0.26 20.38 -11.46
CA PRO A 503 -1.56 21.03 -11.35
C PRO A 503 -2.51 20.77 -12.52
N ALA A 504 -1.98 20.73 -13.75
CA ALA A 504 -2.78 20.44 -14.95
C ALA A 504 -2.93 18.95 -15.23
N GLY A 505 -2.26 18.07 -14.46
CA GLY A 505 -2.26 16.61 -14.66
C GLY A 505 -1.60 16.17 -15.95
N ARG A 506 -0.51 16.83 -16.39
CA ARG A 506 0.16 16.54 -17.67
C ARG A 506 1.56 16.02 -17.53
N LEU A 507 1.91 15.08 -18.43
CA LEU A 507 3.24 14.51 -18.56
C LEU A 507 3.53 14.32 -20.06
N GLU A 508 4.44 15.11 -20.62
CA GLU A 508 4.65 15.23 -22.05
C GLU A 508 6.12 15.06 -22.44
N LEU A 509 6.39 14.23 -23.43
CA LEU A 509 7.65 14.16 -24.15
C LEU A 509 7.61 15.14 -25.33
N ARG A 510 8.51 16.11 -25.35
CA ARG A 510 8.60 17.17 -26.36
C ARG A 510 9.44 16.73 -27.58
N VAL A 511 9.03 15.65 -28.23
CA VAL A 511 9.64 15.10 -29.45
C VAL A 511 8.55 15.01 -30.51
N ASP A 512 8.87 15.36 -31.72
CA ASP A 512 7.91 15.34 -32.84
C ASP A 512 7.52 13.91 -33.22
N GLU A 513 6.32 13.76 -33.78
CA GLU A 513 5.73 12.46 -34.10
C GLU A 513 6.54 11.68 -35.14
N ALA A 514 7.20 12.36 -36.09
CA ALA A 514 8.02 11.68 -37.12
C ALA A 514 9.26 11.05 -36.50
N THR A 515 9.91 11.77 -35.57
CA THR A 515 11.04 11.25 -34.80
C THR A 515 10.60 10.07 -33.93
N LEU A 516 9.45 10.17 -33.25
CA LEU A 516 8.91 9.08 -32.43
C LEU A 516 8.57 7.84 -33.26
N ALA A 517 7.99 8.02 -34.45
CA ALA A 517 7.71 6.93 -35.38
C ALA A 517 8.99 6.21 -35.79
N ALA A 518 10.04 6.98 -36.18
CA ALA A 518 11.35 6.41 -36.55
C ALA A 518 12.03 5.68 -35.37
N ARG A 519 11.90 6.18 -34.15
CA ARG A 519 12.41 5.49 -32.96
C ARG A 519 11.64 4.19 -32.71
N ARG A 520 10.31 4.19 -32.89
CA ARG A 520 9.46 3.01 -32.72
C ARG A 520 9.80 1.89 -33.71
N GLU A 521 10.11 2.23 -34.96
CA GLU A 521 10.54 1.26 -35.95
C GLU A 521 11.87 0.56 -35.58
N ARG A 522 12.77 1.25 -34.90
CA ARG A 522 14.07 0.72 -34.46
C ARG A 522 14.04 0.06 -33.10
N TRP A 523 12.99 0.35 -32.29
CA TRP A 523 12.94 -0.15 -30.95
C TRP A 523 12.71 -1.66 -30.92
N VAL A 524 13.53 -2.32 -30.13
CA VAL A 524 13.39 -3.76 -29.83
C VAL A 524 13.31 -3.91 -28.33
N CYS A 525 12.28 -4.60 -27.85
CA CYS A 525 12.16 -4.88 -26.42
C CYS A 525 13.38 -5.66 -25.93
N PRO A 526 14.09 -5.19 -24.89
CA PRO A 526 15.19 -5.95 -24.31
C PRO A 526 14.75 -7.36 -23.89
N PRO A 527 15.67 -8.34 -23.89
CA PRO A 527 15.35 -9.68 -23.42
C PRO A 527 14.93 -9.63 -21.94
N PRO A 528 14.02 -10.54 -21.50
CA PRO A 528 13.58 -10.56 -20.12
C PRO A 528 14.74 -10.71 -19.13
N ASN A 529 14.79 -9.88 -18.11
CA ASN A 529 15.78 -9.93 -17.03
C ASN A 529 15.68 -11.23 -16.21
N VAL A 530 14.50 -11.88 -16.21
CA VAL A 530 14.24 -13.13 -15.47
C VAL A 530 13.57 -14.14 -16.41
N THR A 531 14.21 -15.28 -16.61
CA THR A 531 13.77 -16.31 -17.58
C THR A 531 13.18 -17.56 -16.93
N ARG A 532 13.26 -17.70 -15.61
CA ARG A 532 12.78 -18.89 -14.87
C ARG A 532 12.25 -18.54 -13.49
N GLY A 533 11.57 -19.50 -12.87
CA GLY A 533 11.00 -19.34 -11.52
C GLY A 533 9.70 -18.54 -11.51
N TYR A 534 9.36 -18.02 -10.32
CA TYR A 534 8.08 -17.33 -10.09
C TYR A 534 7.97 -16.04 -10.92
N LEU A 535 8.98 -15.19 -10.87
CA LEU A 535 8.96 -13.90 -11.59
C LEU A 535 8.86 -14.05 -13.11
N ALA A 536 9.40 -15.13 -13.69
CA ALA A 536 9.21 -15.39 -15.12
C ALA A 536 7.76 -15.77 -15.47
N ARG A 537 7.05 -16.45 -14.58
CA ARG A 537 5.61 -16.71 -14.72
C ARG A 537 4.80 -15.43 -14.54
N TYR A 538 5.12 -14.68 -13.48
CA TYR A 538 4.51 -13.39 -13.18
C TYR A 538 4.60 -12.43 -14.37
N ALA A 539 5.78 -12.22 -14.95
CA ALA A 539 6.00 -11.33 -16.09
C ALA A 539 5.13 -11.66 -17.32
N ARG A 540 4.79 -12.95 -17.52
CA ARG A 540 3.95 -13.37 -18.66
C ARG A 540 2.47 -13.08 -18.45
N MET A 541 2.01 -13.03 -17.21
CA MET A 541 0.58 -12.97 -16.85
C MET A 541 0.18 -11.60 -16.31
N VAL A 542 1.14 -10.81 -15.84
CA VAL A 542 0.83 -9.54 -15.17
C VAL A 542 0.29 -8.50 -16.14
N SER A 543 -0.76 -7.80 -15.71
CA SER A 543 -1.35 -6.65 -16.41
C SER A 543 -0.52 -5.37 -16.18
N SER A 544 -0.93 -4.30 -16.82
CA SER A 544 -0.31 -2.97 -16.66
C SER A 544 -0.58 -2.37 -15.27
N ALA A 545 0.25 -1.42 -14.87
CA ALA A 545 0.15 -0.76 -13.56
C ALA A 545 -1.18 0.01 -13.37
N ASP A 546 -1.70 0.64 -14.42
CA ASP A 546 -2.99 1.34 -14.39
C ASP A 546 -4.20 0.40 -14.17
N GLU A 547 -4.01 -0.90 -14.37
CA GLU A 547 -4.99 -1.97 -14.07
C GLU A 547 -4.70 -2.65 -12.71
N GLY A 548 -3.75 -2.14 -11.93
CA GLY A 548 -3.38 -2.70 -10.63
C GLY A 548 -2.26 -3.75 -10.67
N ALA A 549 -1.62 -4.01 -11.83
CA ALA A 549 -0.57 -5.02 -12.02
C ALA A 549 -0.98 -6.40 -11.45
N ILE A 550 -2.13 -6.90 -11.85
CA ILE A 550 -2.73 -8.18 -11.45
C ILE A 550 -2.37 -9.30 -12.43
N LEU A 551 -2.45 -10.56 -12.00
CA LEU A 551 -2.32 -11.71 -12.89
C LEU A 551 -3.64 -11.96 -13.63
N LYS A 552 -3.54 -12.11 -14.97
CA LYS A 552 -4.67 -12.43 -15.87
C LYS A 552 -4.34 -13.64 -16.71
#